data_d78027362c19f36c53ce48d82653f06f
#
_entry.id   d78027362c19f36c53ce48d82653f06f
#
_cell.length_a   1.000
_cell.length_b   1.000
_cell.length_c   1.000
_cell.angle_alpha   90.00
_cell.angle_beta   90.00
_cell.angle_gamma   90.00
#
_symmetry.space_group_name_H-M   'P 1'
#
loop_
_entity.id
_entity.type
_entity.pdbx_description
1 polymer ?
#
loop_
_entity_poly.entity_id
_entity_poly.type
_entity_poly.pdbx_seq_one_letter_code
_entity_poly.pdbx_strand_id
1 'polypeptide(L)'
;KVVGIRAGEDEITSQVVIVAEGVNTLLSERCLGNARPAPHQMAVGIKEVFELPAGGIEDRFLLPEGEGAAMLFVGDCTHGKVGGGFLYTNRDSISLGLVATISTAADGGNDTPVYQMLEDFKNHPAVAPISRGAKMVEHSGHMVPEGGYGMIPKYVFDGCLVAGESAGLCMNMGYQVRGMDFAVASGQMAGQAAVRALDAGDTSAAGLASYKQAMEDSFVIKDLETFRKWPHTMEGWSSMFTDYPV
;
A
#
# COMPACT_ATOMS: atom_id res chain seq x y z
N LYS A 1 25.77 8.79 -9.85
CA LYS A 1 25.12 8.06 -10.94
C LYS A 1 24.99 6.61 -10.53
N VAL A 2 23.80 6.03 -10.68
CA VAL A 2 23.60 4.57 -10.55
C VAL A 2 24.09 3.90 -11.82
N VAL A 3 24.83 2.80 -11.68
CA VAL A 3 25.47 2.06 -12.80
C VAL A 3 25.17 0.57 -12.73
N GLY A 4 24.35 0.12 -11.79
CA GLY A 4 24.01 -1.28 -11.60
C GLY A 4 23.56 -1.56 -10.17
N ILE A 5 23.53 -2.82 -9.80
CA ILE A 5 23.19 -3.32 -8.48
C ILE A 5 24.27 -4.30 -7.99
N ARG A 6 24.41 -4.40 -6.66
CA ARG A 6 25.24 -5.42 -6.03
C ARG A 6 24.39 -6.24 -5.05
N ALA A 7 24.44 -7.55 -5.17
CA ALA A 7 23.75 -8.50 -4.30
C ALA A 7 24.77 -9.48 -3.70
N GLY A 8 25.21 -9.24 -2.48
CA GLY A 8 26.31 -9.97 -1.87
C GLY A 8 27.64 -9.69 -2.59
N GLU A 9 28.22 -10.74 -3.20
CA GLU A 9 29.46 -10.65 -4.00
C GLU A 9 29.19 -10.42 -5.49
N ASP A 10 27.94 -10.57 -5.95
CA ASP A 10 27.57 -10.40 -7.35
C ASP A 10 27.34 -8.93 -7.70
N GLU A 11 27.95 -8.47 -8.79
CA GLU A 11 27.75 -7.14 -9.36
C GLU A 11 27.12 -7.26 -10.75
N ILE A 12 25.98 -6.60 -10.94
CA ILE A 12 25.27 -6.54 -12.22
C ILE A 12 25.28 -5.09 -12.70
N THR A 13 26.02 -4.82 -13.76
CA THR A 13 26.08 -3.49 -14.37
C THR A 13 24.86 -3.25 -15.25
N SER A 14 24.38 -2.01 -15.27
CA SER A 14 23.22 -1.60 -16.05
C SER A 14 23.31 -0.11 -16.38
N GLN A 15 22.75 0.29 -17.51
CA GLN A 15 22.68 1.69 -17.91
C GLN A 15 21.57 2.44 -17.16
N VAL A 16 20.44 1.73 -16.84
CA VAL A 16 19.32 2.25 -16.06
C VAL A 16 18.87 1.19 -15.06
N VAL A 17 18.63 1.59 -13.83
CA VAL A 17 18.02 0.77 -12.79
C VAL A 17 16.64 1.34 -12.46
N ILE A 18 15.61 0.48 -12.36
CA ILE A 18 14.29 0.85 -11.84
C ILE A 18 14.17 0.23 -10.47
N VAL A 19 14.06 1.07 -9.43
CA VAL A 19 13.85 0.67 -8.04
C VAL A 19 12.35 0.56 -7.79
N ALA A 20 11.88 -0.66 -7.52
CA ALA A 20 10.49 -1.00 -7.22
C ALA A 20 10.44 -1.94 -5.99
N GLU A 21 11.09 -1.54 -4.91
CA GLU A 21 11.33 -2.33 -3.70
C GLU A 21 10.16 -2.33 -2.70
N GLY A 22 9.05 -1.67 -3.07
CA GLY A 22 7.88 -1.53 -2.21
C GLY A 22 8.08 -0.53 -1.07
N VAL A 23 7.27 -0.65 -0.05
CA VAL A 23 7.13 0.30 1.05
C VAL A 23 8.37 0.46 1.94
N ASN A 24 9.25 -0.54 1.98
CA ASN A 24 10.41 -0.53 2.88
C ASN A 24 11.48 0.51 2.50
N THR A 25 11.52 0.94 1.24
CA THR A 25 12.37 2.04 0.72
C THR A 25 13.86 1.96 1.09
N LEU A 26 14.40 0.74 1.31
CA LEU A 26 15.76 0.53 1.83
C LEU A 26 16.84 1.04 0.86
N LEU A 27 16.68 0.77 -0.44
CA LEU A 27 17.61 1.24 -1.48
C LEU A 27 17.40 2.73 -1.73
N SER A 28 16.14 3.17 -1.74
CA SER A 28 15.76 4.57 -1.93
C SER A 28 16.37 5.46 -0.83
N GLU A 29 16.31 5.01 0.43
CA GLU A 29 16.92 5.70 1.57
C GLU A 29 18.46 5.64 1.50
N ARG A 30 19.04 4.42 1.43
CA ARG A 30 20.48 4.23 1.61
C ARG A 30 21.32 4.63 0.41
N CYS A 31 20.79 4.44 -0.80
CA CYS A 31 21.56 4.60 -2.04
C CYS A 31 21.19 5.88 -2.80
N LEU A 32 19.95 6.35 -2.66
CA LEU A 32 19.44 7.51 -3.40
C LEU A 32 19.29 8.77 -2.51
N GLY A 33 19.40 8.62 -1.18
CA GLY A 33 19.33 9.72 -0.23
C GLY A 33 17.91 10.28 -0.03
N ASN A 34 16.88 9.53 -0.37
CA ASN A 34 15.51 9.89 -0.03
C ASN A 34 15.27 9.76 1.48
N ALA A 35 14.42 10.61 2.03
CA ALA A 35 14.05 10.52 3.45
C ALA A 35 13.19 9.27 3.70
N ARG A 36 13.36 8.68 4.88
CA ARG A 36 12.47 7.63 5.37
C ARG A 36 11.08 8.23 5.65
N PRO A 37 9.99 7.55 5.27
CA PRO A 37 8.65 8.00 5.62
C PRO A 37 8.47 8.12 7.15
N ALA A 38 7.78 9.17 7.58
CA ALA A 38 7.49 9.37 9.00
C ALA A 38 6.35 8.45 9.49
N PRO A 39 6.25 8.13 10.79
CA PRO A 39 5.23 7.22 11.32
C PRO A 39 3.78 7.62 10.99
N HIS A 40 3.48 8.92 10.90
CA HIS A 40 2.14 9.42 10.53
C HIS A 40 1.82 9.25 9.03
N GLN A 41 2.83 8.97 8.21
CA GLN A 41 2.69 8.71 6.78
C GLN A 41 2.57 7.20 6.47
N MET A 42 2.58 6.36 7.50
CA MET A 42 2.65 4.92 7.38
C MET A 42 1.59 4.24 8.24
N ALA A 43 1.04 3.15 7.72
CA ALA A 43 0.23 2.22 8.48
C ALA A 43 0.86 0.84 8.52
N VAL A 44 0.44 0.03 9.47
CA VAL A 44 0.68 -1.40 9.51
C VAL A 44 -0.60 -2.13 9.12
N GLY A 45 -0.49 -2.98 8.11
CA GLY A 45 -1.52 -3.94 7.73
C GLY A 45 -1.17 -5.32 8.25
N ILE A 46 -2.15 -6.02 8.78
CA ILE A 46 -2.03 -7.43 9.20
C ILE A 46 -3.20 -8.21 8.60
N LYS A 47 -2.93 -9.38 8.06
CA LYS A 47 -3.96 -10.22 7.45
C LYS A 47 -3.73 -11.70 7.73
N GLU A 48 -4.81 -12.44 7.64
CA GLU A 48 -4.83 -13.90 7.60
C GLU A 48 -5.61 -14.37 6.38
N VAL A 49 -5.17 -15.51 5.80
CA VAL A 49 -5.85 -16.15 4.69
C VAL A 49 -6.46 -17.46 5.20
N PHE A 50 -7.74 -17.65 4.91
CA PHE A 50 -8.52 -18.81 5.33
C PHE A 50 -9.04 -19.56 4.11
N GLU A 51 -8.63 -20.82 3.95
CA GLU A 51 -9.22 -21.73 2.97
C GLU A 51 -10.65 -22.10 3.37
N LEU A 52 -11.54 -22.10 2.38
CA LEU A 52 -12.92 -22.52 2.49
C LEU A 52 -13.16 -23.81 1.70
N PRO A 53 -14.14 -24.64 2.12
CA PRO A 53 -14.59 -25.75 1.29
C PRO A 53 -15.08 -25.27 -0.09
N ALA A 54 -15.07 -26.16 -1.08
CA ALA A 54 -15.61 -25.86 -2.42
C ALA A 54 -17.05 -25.33 -2.34
N GLY A 55 -17.34 -24.27 -3.08
CA GLY A 55 -18.62 -23.53 -3.02
C GLY A 55 -18.78 -22.63 -1.80
N GLY A 56 -17.80 -22.62 -0.89
CA GLY A 56 -17.89 -21.85 0.35
C GLY A 56 -17.85 -20.33 0.16
N ILE A 57 -17.30 -19.84 -0.95
CA ILE A 57 -17.32 -18.41 -1.30
C ILE A 57 -18.74 -18.03 -1.74
N GLU A 58 -19.27 -18.75 -2.70
CA GLU A 58 -20.60 -18.51 -3.26
C GLU A 58 -21.68 -18.57 -2.18
N ASP A 59 -21.65 -19.60 -1.34
CA ASP A 59 -22.62 -19.79 -0.27
C ASP A 59 -22.59 -18.68 0.79
N ARG A 60 -21.38 -18.26 1.22
CA ARG A 60 -21.23 -17.28 2.32
C ARG A 60 -21.47 -15.85 1.89
N PHE A 61 -21.14 -15.56 0.63
CA PHE A 61 -21.27 -14.21 0.10
C PHE A 61 -22.48 -14.04 -0.83
N LEU A 62 -23.27 -15.10 -1.03
CA LEU A 62 -24.45 -15.12 -1.90
C LEU A 62 -24.09 -14.69 -3.34
N LEU A 63 -22.98 -15.22 -3.85
CA LEU A 63 -22.45 -14.86 -5.16
C LEU A 63 -22.74 -15.95 -6.20
N PRO A 64 -22.89 -15.58 -7.48
CA PRO A 64 -22.81 -16.53 -8.58
C PRO A 64 -21.44 -17.20 -8.64
N GLU A 65 -21.38 -18.37 -9.27
CA GLU A 65 -20.13 -19.12 -9.48
C GLU A 65 -19.06 -18.26 -10.16
N GLY A 66 -17.86 -18.22 -9.56
CA GLY A 66 -16.72 -17.49 -10.09
C GLY A 66 -16.71 -15.98 -9.83
N GLU A 67 -17.72 -15.46 -9.16
CA GLU A 67 -17.75 -14.07 -8.72
C GLU A 67 -17.04 -13.90 -7.37
N GLY A 68 -16.63 -12.65 -7.07
CA GLY A 68 -15.93 -12.31 -5.84
C GLY A 68 -16.52 -11.10 -5.14
N ALA A 69 -16.15 -10.94 -3.86
CA ALA A 69 -16.56 -9.81 -3.03
C ALA A 69 -15.36 -9.16 -2.34
N ALA A 70 -15.45 -7.86 -2.11
CA ALA A 70 -14.59 -7.11 -1.23
C ALA A 70 -15.45 -6.35 -0.23
N MET A 71 -15.11 -6.44 1.05
CA MET A 71 -15.79 -5.76 2.15
C MET A 71 -14.78 -4.90 2.89
N LEU A 72 -15.18 -3.68 3.22
CA LEU A 72 -14.42 -2.77 4.06
C LEU A 72 -15.20 -2.53 5.35
N PHE A 73 -14.47 -2.49 6.46
CA PHE A 73 -15.03 -2.32 7.80
C PHE A 73 -14.43 -1.08 8.43
N VAL A 74 -15.28 -0.24 8.97
CA VAL A 74 -14.88 0.97 9.68
C VAL A 74 -15.53 0.97 11.06
N GLY A 75 -14.88 1.62 12.02
CA GLY A 75 -15.35 1.67 13.40
C GLY A 75 -14.39 0.99 14.38
N ASP A 76 -14.92 0.21 15.31
CA ASP A 76 -14.16 -0.31 16.45
C ASP A 76 -13.20 -1.46 16.14
N CYS A 77 -13.14 -1.94 14.89
CA CYS A 77 -12.24 -3.02 14.50
C CYS A 77 -10.74 -2.70 14.73
N THR A 78 -10.39 -1.43 14.84
CA THR A 78 -9.04 -0.93 15.17
C THR A 78 -8.96 -0.34 16.58
N HIS A 79 -9.94 -0.58 17.44
CA HIS A 79 -10.01 -0.10 18.82
C HIS A 79 -9.79 1.42 18.93
N GLY A 80 -10.44 2.19 18.05
CA GLY A 80 -10.35 3.66 18.01
C GLY A 80 -9.06 4.21 17.36
N LYS A 81 -8.19 3.37 16.82
CA LYS A 81 -7.06 3.82 16.01
C LYS A 81 -7.52 4.19 14.61
N VAL A 82 -6.82 5.14 13.97
CA VAL A 82 -7.08 5.47 12.56
C VAL A 82 -6.76 4.25 11.70
N GLY A 83 -7.74 3.78 10.94
CA GLY A 83 -7.61 2.58 10.13
C GLY A 83 -8.95 1.93 9.84
N GLY A 84 -8.94 0.64 9.54
CA GLY A 84 -10.13 -0.14 9.26
C GLY A 84 -9.82 -1.60 8.96
N GLY A 85 -10.89 -2.41 8.89
CA GLY A 85 -10.80 -3.81 8.51
C GLY A 85 -11.11 -4.02 7.02
N PHE A 86 -10.63 -5.12 6.50
CA PHE A 86 -10.93 -5.56 5.13
C PHE A 86 -11.15 -7.07 5.06
N LEU A 87 -11.93 -7.47 4.09
CA LEU A 87 -12.11 -8.86 3.71
C LEU A 87 -12.20 -8.94 2.18
N TYR A 88 -11.41 -9.81 1.59
CA TYR A 88 -11.45 -10.10 0.15
C TYR A 88 -11.68 -11.58 -0.06
N THR A 89 -12.54 -11.93 -1.02
CA THR A 89 -12.63 -13.31 -1.51
C THR A 89 -11.54 -13.57 -2.54
N ASN A 90 -10.98 -14.78 -2.50
CA ASN A 90 -10.18 -15.38 -3.55
C ASN A 90 -11.00 -16.51 -4.17
N ARG A 91 -10.40 -17.36 -5.01
CA ARG A 91 -11.13 -18.44 -5.68
C ARG A 91 -11.68 -19.48 -4.68
N ASP A 92 -10.91 -19.82 -3.65
CA ASP A 92 -11.20 -20.88 -2.65
C ASP A 92 -10.81 -20.47 -1.22
N SER A 93 -10.56 -19.19 -1.02
CA SER A 93 -10.14 -18.65 0.27
C SER A 93 -10.63 -17.22 0.46
N ILE A 94 -10.56 -16.74 1.69
CA ILE A 94 -10.76 -15.34 2.05
C ILE A 94 -9.49 -14.76 2.67
N SER A 95 -9.20 -13.51 2.36
CA SER A 95 -8.19 -12.70 3.05
C SER A 95 -8.91 -11.74 3.99
N LEU A 96 -8.70 -11.89 5.29
CA LEU A 96 -9.27 -11.05 6.34
C LEU A 96 -8.14 -10.31 7.05
N GLY A 97 -8.27 -9.01 7.21
CA GLY A 97 -7.23 -8.22 7.86
C GLY A 97 -7.70 -6.87 8.33
N LEU A 98 -6.78 -6.13 8.90
CA LEU A 98 -6.96 -4.73 9.26
C LEU A 98 -5.70 -3.92 8.98
N VAL A 99 -5.89 -2.60 8.89
CA VAL A 99 -4.83 -1.60 8.73
C VAL A 99 -4.98 -0.59 9.85
N ALA A 100 -3.88 -0.20 10.49
CA ALA A 100 -3.85 0.85 11.50
C ALA A 100 -2.66 1.77 11.28
N THR A 101 -2.89 3.09 11.30
CA THR A 101 -1.83 4.10 11.16
C THR A 101 -0.83 3.98 12.32
N ILE A 102 0.47 3.97 12.01
CA ILE A 102 1.54 3.70 12.98
C ILE A 102 1.57 4.75 14.10
N SER A 103 1.39 6.04 13.77
CA SER A 103 1.37 7.09 14.79
C SER A 103 0.29 6.88 15.83
N THR A 104 -0.94 6.55 15.41
CA THR A 104 -2.06 6.29 16.34
C THR A 104 -1.94 4.94 17.03
N ALA A 105 -1.36 3.94 16.38
CA ALA A 105 -1.10 2.64 17.00
C ALA A 105 -0.02 2.71 18.08
N ALA A 106 0.93 3.65 17.96
CA ALA A 106 2.00 3.88 18.92
C ALA A 106 1.62 4.85 20.07
N ASP A 107 0.50 5.58 19.93
CA ASP A 107 0.02 6.49 20.98
C ASP A 107 -0.55 5.70 22.16
N GLY A 108 0.07 5.85 23.33
CA GLY A 108 -0.13 5.04 24.53
C GLY A 108 -1.50 5.07 25.21
N GLY A 109 -2.55 5.50 24.50
CA GLY A 109 -3.92 5.54 25.02
C GLY A 109 -4.67 4.18 25.01
N ASN A 110 -4.20 3.24 24.19
CA ASN A 110 -4.73 1.88 24.13
C ASN A 110 -3.59 0.93 23.71
N ASP A 111 -3.14 0.10 24.63
CA ASP A 111 -2.00 -0.81 24.45
C ASP A 111 -2.35 -2.10 23.72
N THR A 112 -3.54 -2.20 23.08
CA THR A 112 -3.92 -3.40 22.34
C THR A 112 -3.01 -3.58 21.12
N PRO A 113 -2.24 -4.66 21.04
CA PRO A 113 -1.39 -4.93 19.89
C PRO A 113 -2.24 -5.17 18.62
N VAL A 114 -1.70 -4.84 17.45
CA VAL A 114 -2.41 -4.96 16.17
C VAL A 114 -2.89 -6.39 15.90
N TYR A 115 -2.11 -7.41 16.29
CA TYR A 115 -2.54 -8.81 16.15
C TYR A 115 -3.76 -9.13 17.02
N GLN A 116 -3.87 -8.53 18.22
CA GLN A 116 -5.03 -8.73 19.09
C GLN A 116 -6.27 -8.04 18.51
N MET A 117 -6.11 -6.87 17.91
CA MET A 117 -7.20 -6.21 17.18
C MET A 117 -7.72 -7.12 16.06
N LEU A 118 -6.85 -7.84 15.34
CA LEU A 118 -7.26 -8.80 14.32
C LEU A 118 -8.02 -9.98 14.91
N GLU A 119 -7.56 -10.51 16.08
CA GLU A 119 -8.27 -11.58 16.79
C GLU A 119 -9.67 -11.13 17.21
N ASP A 120 -9.80 -9.93 17.77
CA ASP A 120 -11.08 -9.38 18.20
C ASP A 120 -12.01 -9.14 17.00
N PHE A 121 -11.46 -8.63 15.90
CA PHE A 121 -12.19 -8.43 14.65
C PHE A 121 -12.69 -9.75 14.04
N LYS A 122 -11.87 -10.81 14.01
CA LYS A 122 -12.28 -12.14 13.57
C LYS A 122 -13.43 -12.70 14.39
N ASN A 123 -13.38 -12.48 15.70
CA ASN A 123 -14.36 -12.99 16.64
C ASN A 123 -15.62 -12.11 16.75
N HIS A 124 -15.68 -10.98 16.07
CA HIS A 124 -16.86 -10.13 16.04
C HIS A 124 -18.06 -10.90 15.46
N PRO A 125 -19.26 -10.80 16.07
CA PRO A 125 -20.44 -11.58 15.65
C PRO A 125 -20.84 -11.44 14.18
N ALA A 126 -20.51 -10.31 13.55
CA ALA A 126 -20.78 -10.08 12.13
C ALA A 126 -19.70 -10.71 11.20
N VAL A 127 -18.51 -11.00 11.72
CA VAL A 127 -17.35 -11.51 10.93
C VAL A 127 -17.12 -13.00 11.14
N ALA A 128 -17.22 -13.47 12.38
CA ALA A 128 -16.97 -14.86 12.75
C ALA A 128 -17.75 -15.89 11.91
N PRO A 129 -19.03 -15.67 11.53
CA PRO A 129 -19.74 -16.60 10.66
C PRO A 129 -19.09 -16.80 9.28
N ILE A 130 -18.42 -15.77 8.77
CA ILE A 130 -17.79 -15.80 7.44
C ILE A 130 -16.57 -16.73 7.40
N SER A 131 -15.79 -16.78 8.48
CA SER A 131 -14.61 -17.65 8.61
C SER A 131 -14.88 -18.99 9.31
N ARG A 132 -16.14 -19.28 9.71
CA ARG A 132 -16.48 -20.47 10.46
C ARG A 132 -16.10 -21.75 9.70
N GLY A 133 -15.31 -22.63 10.36
CA GLY A 133 -14.87 -23.90 9.79
C GLY A 133 -13.84 -23.76 8.65
N ALA A 134 -13.36 -22.54 8.38
CA ALA A 134 -12.25 -22.32 7.47
C ALA A 134 -10.91 -22.70 8.14
N LYS A 135 -9.92 -23.03 7.32
CA LYS A 135 -8.56 -23.34 7.78
C LYS A 135 -7.64 -22.16 7.49
N MET A 136 -7.04 -21.57 8.52
CA MET A 136 -6.00 -20.56 8.36
C MET A 136 -4.76 -21.18 7.70
N VAL A 137 -4.30 -20.58 6.60
CA VAL A 137 -3.15 -21.06 5.82
C VAL A 137 -2.03 -20.04 5.71
N GLU A 138 -2.31 -18.77 5.96
CA GLU A 138 -1.31 -17.71 5.93
C GLU A 138 -1.62 -16.67 6.99
N HIS A 139 -0.56 -16.16 7.63
CA HIS A 139 -0.57 -14.96 8.45
C HIS A 139 0.56 -14.05 8.00
N SER A 140 0.28 -12.78 7.70
CA SER A 140 1.29 -11.84 7.21
C SER A 140 1.02 -10.43 7.71
N GLY A 141 2.12 -9.66 7.84
CA GLY A 141 2.09 -8.24 8.15
C GLY A 141 2.85 -7.44 7.09
N HIS A 142 2.35 -6.27 6.75
CA HIS A 142 2.93 -5.39 5.75
C HIS A 142 2.73 -3.94 6.15
N MET A 143 3.70 -3.08 5.84
CA MET A 143 3.50 -1.64 5.97
C MET A 143 2.80 -1.09 4.73
N VAL A 144 2.01 -0.03 4.91
CA VAL A 144 1.28 0.65 3.84
C VAL A 144 1.60 2.14 3.93
N PRO A 145 2.04 2.79 2.83
CA PRO A 145 2.23 4.23 2.84
C PRO A 145 0.88 4.95 2.78
N GLU A 146 0.69 5.96 3.60
CA GLU A 146 -0.56 6.71 3.73
C GLU A 146 -0.41 8.22 3.55
N GLY A 147 0.81 8.71 3.39
CA GLY A 147 1.10 10.15 3.30
C GLY A 147 0.67 10.81 1.99
N GLY A 148 0.25 10.05 1.00
CA GLY A 148 -0.26 10.55 -0.27
C GLY A 148 0.73 11.45 -1.01
N TYR A 149 0.24 12.52 -1.65
CA TYR A 149 1.04 13.43 -2.45
C TYR A 149 2.25 14.01 -1.70
N GLY A 150 2.10 14.32 -0.42
CA GLY A 150 3.14 14.95 0.41
C GLY A 150 4.32 14.04 0.74
N MET A 151 4.21 12.72 0.53
CA MET A 151 5.29 11.79 0.80
C MET A 151 6.06 11.34 -0.45
N ILE A 152 5.66 11.80 -1.65
CA ILE A 152 6.33 11.43 -2.90
C ILE A 152 7.79 11.90 -2.83
N PRO A 153 8.79 10.98 -2.86
CA PRO A 153 10.20 11.34 -2.79
C PRO A 153 10.70 11.80 -4.17
N LYS A 154 11.97 12.13 -4.26
CA LYS A 154 12.62 12.23 -5.57
C LYS A 154 12.65 10.85 -6.22
N TYR A 155 12.16 10.74 -7.47
CA TYR A 155 12.03 9.46 -8.17
C TYR A 155 12.74 9.40 -9.54
N VAL A 156 13.49 10.46 -9.91
CA VAL A 156 14.36 10.50 -11.11
C VAL A 156 15.77 10.87 -10.71
N PHE A 157 16.74 10.04 -11.06
CA PHE A 157 18.17 10.18 -10.75
C PHE A 157 19.01 9.83 -11.97
N ASP A 158 20.31 10.19 -11.95
CA ASP A 158 21.23 9.75 -12.98
C ASP A 158 21.36 8.22 -12.99
N GLY A 159 20.88 7.59 -14.05
CA GLY A 159 20.86 6.14 -14.23
C GLY A 159 19.82 5.41 -13.37
N CYS A 160 18.85 6.11 -12.74
CA CYS A 160 17.89 5.41 -11.89
C CYS A 160 16.53 6.09 -11.84
N LEU A 161 15.48 5.27 -11.85
CA LEU A 161 14.09 5.67 -11.60
C LEU A 161 13.56 4.91 -10.38
N VAL A 162 12.63 5.54 -9.63
CA VAL A 162 11.89 4.89 -8.55
C VAL A 162 10.42 4.81 -8.96
N ALA A 163 9.80 3.64 -8.82
CA ALA A 163 8.43 3.40 -9.26
C ALA A 163 7.62 2.64 -8.21
N GLY A 164 6.30 2.71 -8.33
CA GLY A 164 5.38 2.01 -7.46
C GLY A 164 5.36 2.55 -6.04
N GLU A 165 5.11 1.68 -5.10
CA GLU A 165 4.99 2.01 -3.68
C GLU A 165 6.29 2.58 -3.09
N SER A 166 7.47 2.19 -3.61
CA SER A 166 8.75 2.80 -3.23
C SER A 166 8.87 4.28 -3.61
N ALA A 167 8.06 4.75 -4.55
CA ALA A 167 7.89 6.17 -4.86
C ALA A 167 6.76 6.83 -4.05
N GLY A 168 6.27 6.21 -2.98
CA GLY A 168 5.20 6.75 -2.14
C GLY A 168 3.84 6.81 -2.84
N LEU A 169 3.64 6.07 -3.92
CA LEU A 169 2.43 6.12 -4.74
C LEU A 169 1.32 5.30 -4.13
N CYS A 170 0.77 5.80 -3.04
CA CYS A 170 -0.37 5.22 -2.37
C CYS A 170 -1.27 6.33 -1.82
N MET A 171 -2.56 6.16 -1.94
CA MET A 171 -3.58 7.12 -1.51
C MET A 171 -4.55 6.45 -0.55
N ASN A 172 -4.62 6.95 0.68
CA ASN A 172 -5.65 6.59 1.63
C ASN A 172 -6.76 7.64 1.59
N MET A 173 -7.98 7.20 1.30
CA MET A 173 -9.18 8.05 1.26
C MET A 173 -10.11 7.79 2.46
N GLY A 174 -9.62 7.14 3.51
CA GLY A 174 -10.38 6.80 4.70
C GLY A 174 -11.19 5.51 4.56
N TYR A 175 -11.93 5.37 3.48
CA TYR A 175 -12.73 4.18 3.17
C TYR A 175 -12.05 3.22 2.19
N GLN A 176 -11.00 3.66 1.53
CA GLN A 176 -10.26 2.87 0.56
C GLN A 176 -8.79 3.30 0.52
N VAL A 177 -7.91 2.32 0.46
CA VAL A 177 -6.48 2.50 0.15
C VAL A 177 -6.26 2.09 -1.31
N ARG A 178 -5.65 2.96 -2.09
CA ARG A 178 -5.41 2.78 -3.52
C ARG A 178 -3.94 2.97 -3.83
N GLY A 179 -3.31 1.98 -4.47
CA GLY A 179 -1.88 2.01 -4.78
C GLY A 179 -1.47 1.05 -5.89
N MET A 180 -2.19 -0.07 -6.10
CA MET A 180 -1.81 -1.08 -7.08
C MET A 180 -1.85 -0.55 -8.52
N ASP A 181 -2.86 0.20 -8.89
CA ASP A 181 -2.99 0.83 -10.21
C ASP A 181 -1.94 1.93 -10.42
N PHE A 182 -1.60 2.68 -9.37
CA PHE A 182 -0.49 3.65 -9.40
C PHE A 182 0.85 2.94 -9.62
N ALA A 183 1.06 1.80 -8.95
CA ALA A 183 2.28 1.01 -9.10
C ALA A 183 2.42 0.47 -10.54
N VAL A 184 1.36 -0.09 -11.11
CA VAL A 184 1.35 -0.59 -12.49
C VAL A 184 1.61 0.54 -13.48
N ALA A 185 0.87 1.66 -13.36
CA ALA A 185 1.01 2.79 -14.26
C ALA A 185 2.41 3.43 -14.19
N SER A 186 2.94 3.64 -12.98
CA SER A 186 4.28 4.20 -12.80
C SER A 186 5.37 3.27 -13.33
N GLY A 187 5.22 1.95 -13.12
CA GLY A 187 6.14 0.96 -13.68
C GLY A 187 6.17 0.97 -15.20
N GLN A 188 5.00 1.07 -15.85
CA GLN A 188 4.89 1.21 -17.31
C GLN A 188 5.58 2.50 -17.79
N MET A 189 5.29 3.64 -17.16
CA MET A 189 5.89 4.93 -17.52
C MET A 189 7.41 4.93 -17.31
N ALA A 190 7.91 4.32 -16.23
CA ALA A 190 9.34 4.18 -15.95
C ALA A 190 10.04 3.33 -17.02
N GLY A 191 9.45 2.18 -17.41
CA GLY A 191 9.98 1.34 -18.47
C GLY A 191 10.05 2.06 -19.81
N GLN A 192 9.00 2.78 -20.20
CA GLN A 192 8.97 3.57 -21.43
C GLN A 192 10.01 4.70 -21.43
N ALA A 193 10.20 5.38 -20.29
CA ALA A 193 11.19 6.44 -20.16
C ALA A 193 12.61 5.88 -20.24
N ALA A 194 12.86 4.71 -19.61
CA ALA A 194 14.16 4.03 -19.70
C ALA A 194 14.51 3.67 -21.15
N VAL A 195 13.56 3.11 -21.92
CA VAL A 195 13.77 2.79 -23.33
C VAL A 195 14.13 4.05 -24.13
N ARG A 196 13.35 5.13 -23.99
CA ARG A 196 13.64 6.40 -24.69
C ARG A 196 15.02 6.96 -24.35
N ALA A 197 15.42 6.90 -23.08
CA ALA A 197 16.73 7.38 -22.64
C ALA A 197 17.89 6.54 -23.18
N LEU A 198 17.70 5.21 -23.26
CA LEU A 198 18.67 4.28 -23.86
C LEU A 198 18.84 4.53 -25.36
N ASP A 199 17.73 4.69 -26.09
CA ASP A 199 17.75 4.98 -27.53
C ASP A 199 18.42 6.33 -27.84
N ALA A 200 18.24 7.31 -26.96
CA ALA A 200 18.88 8.63 -27.09
C ALA A 200 20.34 8.64 -26.59
N GLY A 201 20.82 7.58 -25.94
CA GLY A 201 22.15 7.51 -25.35
C GLY A 201 22.36 8.42 -24.14
N ASP A 202 21.28 8.94 -23.54
CA ASP A 202 21.35 9.83 -22.36
C ASP A 202 20.52 9.23 -21.21
N THR A 203 21.23 8.61 -20.27
CA THR A 203 20.66 8.05 -19.04
C THR A 203 20.89 8.93 -17.81
N SER A 204 21.21 10.21 -18.00
CA SER A 204 21.20 11.21 -16.93
C SER A 204 19.78 11.47 -16.41
N ALA A 205 19.66 12.17 -15.29
CA ALA A 205 18.36 12.61 -14.79
C ALA A 205 17.59 13.47 -15.81
N ALA A 206 18.32 14.21 -16.67
CA ALA A 206 17.72 14.99 -17.77
C ALA A 206 17.18 14.06 -18.87
N GLY A 207 17.95 13.06 -19.31
CA GLY A 207 17.50 12.07 -20.29
C GLY A 207 16.32 11.23 -19.80
N LEU A 208 16.23 10.97 -18.49
CA LEU A 208 15.15 10.24 -17.84
C LEU A 208 13.96 11.14 -17.43
N ALA A 209 13.99 12.45 -17.65
CA ALA A 209 12.96 13.40 -17.21
C ALA A 209 11.58 13.14 -17.84
N SER A 210 11.52 12.43 -18.97
CA SER A 210 10.25 12.04 -19.59
C SER A 210 9.39 11.14 -18.67
N TYR A 211 9.98 10.45 -17.68
CA TYR A 211 9.24 9.74 -16.64
C TYR A 211 8.48 10.72 -15.74
N LYS A 212 9.17 11.75 -15.26
CA LYS A 212 8.55 12.78 -14.42
C LYS A 212 7.38 13.44 -15.14
N GLN A 213 7.58 13.85 -16.40
CA GLN A 213 6.53 14.45 -17.21
C GLN A 213 5.33 13.50 -17.38
N ALA A 214 5.57 12.23 -17.71
CA ALA A 214 4.51 11.24 -17.86
C ALA A 214 3.72 11.03 -16.56
N MET A 215 4.40 11.02 -15.41
CA MET A 215 3.77 10.92 -14.10
C MET A 215 2.87 12.13 -13.80
N GLU A 216 3.37 13.36 -14.04
CA GLU A 216 2.65 14.62 -13.80
C GLU A 216 1.41 14.76 -14.73
N ASP A 217 1.51 14.28 -15.96
CA ASP A 217 0.40 14.30 -16.93
C ASP A 217 -0.63 13.18 -16.68
N SER A 218 -0.27 12.15 -15.92
CA SER A 218 -1.10 10.99 -15.67
C SER A 218 -2.13 11.19 -14.56
N PHE A 219 -3.05 10.24 -14.43
CA PHE A 219 -3.99 10.18 -13.31
C PHE A 219 -3.27 9.94 -11.97
N VAL A 220 -2.07 9.33 -11.97
CA VAL A 220 -1.34 9.00 -10.74
C VAL A 220 -1.07 10.25 -9.91
N ILE A 221 -0.39 11.24 -10.48
CA ILE A 221 -0.09 12.48 -9.76
C ILE A 221 -1.33 13.35 -9.59
N LYS A 222 -2.21 13.43 -10.59
CA LYS A 222 -3.44 14.24 -10.52
C LYS A 222 -4.38 13.78 -9.41
N ASP A 223 -4.57 12.47 -9.26
CA ASP A 223 -5.41 11.93 -8.20
C ASP A 223 -4.77 12.18 -6.82
N LEU A 224 -3.47 11.87 -6.66
CA LEU A 224 -2.74 12.15 -5.42
C LEU A 224 -2.77 13.62 -5.03
N GLU A 225 -2.62 14.54 -6.00
CA GLU A 225 -2.70 15.98 -5.77
C GLU A 225 -4.10 16.44 -5.38
N THR A 226 -5.14 15.87 -6.00
CA THR A 226 -6.54 16.15 -5.69
C THR A 226 -6.84 15.85 -4.22
N PHE A 227 -6.32 14.74 -3.71
CA PHE A 227 -6.51 14.30 -2.32
C PHE A 227 -5.37 14.71 -1.37
N ARG A 228 -4.49 15.62 -1.76
CA ARG A 228 -3.28 15.99 -0.99
C ARG A 228 -3.52 16.43 0.45
N LYS A 229 -4.70 16.94 0.77
CA LYS A 229 -5.05 17.39 2.13
C LYS A 229 -5.63 16.27 2.99
N TRP A 230 -6.00 15.16 2.38
CA TRP A 230 -6.73 14.09 3.05
C TRP A 230 -5.95 13.42 4.19
N PRO A 231 -4.65 13.07 4.06
CA PRO A 231 -3.90 12.50 5.17
C PRO A 231 -3.95 13.36 6.43
N HIS A 232 -3.76 14.67 6.29
CA HIS A 232 -3.83 15.62 7.42
C HIS A 232 -5.24 15.72 8.01
N THR A 233 -6.28 15.64 7.19
CA THR A 233 -7.66 15.63 7.66
C THR A 233 -7.93 14.39 8.50
N MET A 234 -7.43 13.22 8.07
CA MET A 234 -7.60 11.96 8.80
C MET A 234 -6.87 11.91 10.15
N GLU A 235 -5.71 12.57 10.28
CA GLU A 235 -5.01 12.67 11.57
C GLU A 235 -5.87 13.34 12.66
N GLY A 236 -6.74 14.26 12.29
CA GLY A 236 -7.66 14.95 13.19
C GLY A 236 -8.98 14.20 13.48
N TRP A 237 -9.20 13.05 12.88
CA TRP A 237 -10.49 12.35 12.85
C TRP A 237 -10.64 11.20 13.84
N SER A 238 -10.09 11.32 15.05
CA SER A 238 -10.35 10.35 16.13
C SER A 238 -11.86 10.17 16.43
N SER A 239 -12.69 11.13 16.04
CA SER A 239 -14.15 11.15 16.23
C SER A 239 -14.98 10.82 14.98
N MET A 240 -14.37 10.48 13.87
CA MET A 240 -15.09 10.31 12.59
C MET A 240 -16.22 9.27 12.66
N PHE A 241 -16.07 8.25 13.51
CA PHE A 241 -17.05 7.18 13.65
C PHE A 241 -17.80 7.21 14.99
N THR A 242 -17.41 8.09 15.91
CA THR A 242 -18.06 8.24 17.22
C THR A 242 -18.94 9.48 17.29
N ASP A 243 -18.48 10.62 16.75
CA ASP A 243 -19.13 11.91 16.94
C ASP A 243 -19.96 12.37 15.72
N TYR A 244 -19.63 11.88 14.50
CA TYR A 244 -20.35 12.28 13.28
C TYR A 244 -21.54 11.42 12.85
N PRO A 245 -21.74 10.17 13.31
CA PRO A 245 -22.94 9.40 12.97
C PRO A 245 -24.18 9.70 13.84
N VAL A 246 -24.21 10.78 14.61
CA VAL A 246 -25.36 11.17 15.45
C VAL A 246 -26.23 12.18 14.73
#